data_2aaf17f21295982124b2eaea5cfb1c12
#
_entry.id   2aaf17f21295982124b2eaea5cfb1c12
#
_cell.length_a   1.000
_cell.length_b   1.000
_cell.length_c   1.000
_cell.angle_alpha   90.00
_cell.angle_beta   90.00
_cell.angle_gamma   90.00
#
_symmetry.space_group_name_H-M   'P 1'
#
loop_
_entity.id
_entity.type
_entity.pdbx_description
1 polymer ?
#
loop_
_entity_poly.entity_id
_entity_poly.type
_entity_poly.pdbx_seq_one_letter_code
_entity_poly.pdbx_strand_id
1 'polypeptide(L)'
;KDVLTFIRCGKYKERPSQADNLHIDIWYKGENILLDGGSYKYNTEKKYIKYFMGTESHNTIMLDNLDQMLKGERFVWYNWSQALDASLYETEISYIFEGKVACFSYLGKDIIHYRKLIKRKNELVWICVDIIEHKPNAMFMRQLWHTNCKNLDINAEGLNYSIKENYCANYYGIKEKCNEIVIQTKDNEIKTTIRLI
;
A
#
# COMPACT_ATOMS: atom_id res chain seq x y z
N LYS A 1 4.30 -13.60 -19.35
CA LYS A 1 3.40 -14.52 -18.62
C LYS A 1 3.86 -14.80 -17.18
N ASP A 2 5.01 -14.30 -16.76
CA ASP A 2 5.63 -14.65 -15.47
C ASP A 2 5.43 -13.58 -14.39
N VAL A 3 4.77 -12.47 -14.71
CA VAL A 3 4.52 -11.35 -13.79
C VAL A 3 3.03 -11.20 -13.54
N LEU A 4 2.64 -11.15 -12.28
CA LEU A 4 1.32 -10.73 -11.82
C LEU A 4 1.50 -9.47 -10.97
N THR A 5 0.70 -8.45 -11.24
CA THR A 5 0.57 -7.27 -10.39
C THR A 5 -0.88 -7.17 -9.97
N PHE A 6 -1.14 -7.30 -8.68
CA PHE A 6 -2.46 -7.10 -8.10
C PHE A 6 -2.56 -5.71 -7.50
N ILE A 7 -3.68 -5.04 -7.68
CA ILE A 7 -3.97 -3.73 -7.10
C ILE A 7 -5.37 -3.77 -6.50
N ARG A 8 -5.50 -3.36 -5.26
CA ARG A 8 -6.77 -3.23 -4.60
C ARG A 8 -7.29 -1.80 -4.74
N CYS A 9 -8.47 -1.64 -5.35
CA CYS A 9 -9.19 -0.37 -5.39
C CYS A 9 -10.66 -0.63 -5.12
N GLY A 10 -11.05 -0.59 -3.84
CA GLY A 10 -12.33 -1.08 -3.35
C GLY A 10 -13.31 0.03 -3.00
N LYS A 11 -14.57 -0.14 -3.43
CA LYS A 11 -15.72 0.63 -2.94
C LYS A 11 -16.54 -0.27 -2.03
N TYR A 12 -16.44 -0.03 -0.73
CA TYR A 12 -17.09 -0.88 0.27
C TYR A 12 -18.59 -0.61 0.37
N LYS A 13 -19.37 -1.66 0.22
CA LYS A 13 -20.81 -1.69 0.54
C LYS A 13 -21.09 -2.34 1.89
N GLU A 14 -20.15 -3.19 2.32
CA GLU A 14 -20.16 -3.89 3.59
C GLU A 14 -18.89 -3.55 4.36
N ARG A 15 -18.86 -3.92 5.64
CA ARG A 15 -17.75 -3.62 6.53
C ARG A 15 -16.40 -4.09 5.96
N PRO A 16 -15.43 -3.19 5.76
CA PRO A 16 -14.08 -3.57 5.34
C PRO A 16 -13.38 -4.40 6.43
N SER A 17 -12.57 -5.35 6.02
CA SER A 17 -11.74 -6.14 6.92
C SER A 17 -10.43 -5.44 7.25
N GLN A 18 -9.84 -4.74 6.29
CA GLN A 18 -8.52 -4.12 6.36
C GLN A 18 -8.55 -2.70 5.77
N ALA A 19 -7.59 -1.87 6.17
CA ALA A 19 -7.42 -0.51 5.68
C ALA A 19 -6.33 -0.49 4.60
N ASP A 20 -6.62 -1.06 3.43
CA ASP A 20 -5.68 -1.49 2.41
C ASP A 20 -6.00 -0.96 0.98
N ASN A 21 -6.79 0.11 0.86
CA ASN A 21 -7.07 0.66 -0.47
C ASN A 21 -5.80 1.17 -1.17
N LEU A 22 -5.75 0.91 -2.48
CA LEU A 22 -4.59 1.14 -3.35
C LEU A 22 -3.33 0.35 -2.96
N HIS A 23 -3.49 -0.75 -2.18
CA HIS A 23 -2.42 -1.72 -1.97
C HIS A 23 -2.00 -2.36 -3.29
N ILE A 24 -0.69 -2.65 -3.40
CA ILE A 24 -0.08 -3.34 -4.54
C ILE A 24 0.63 -4.59 -4.05
N ASP A 25 0.42 -5.70 -4.75
CA ASP A 25 1.08 -6.98 -4.56
C ASP A 25 1.69 -7.42 -5.90
N ILE A 26 2.97 -7.85 -5.90
CA ILE A 26 3.69 -8.22 -7.13
C ILE A 26 4.26 -9.62 -7.00
N TRP A 27 3.98 -10.45 -8.01
CA TRP A 27 4.52 -11.79 -8.16
C TRP A 27 5.35 -11.91 -9.43
N TYR A 28 6.47 -12.61 -9.32
CA TYR A 28 7.32 -12.95 -10.46
C TYR A 28 7.70 -14.42 -10.41
N LYS A 29 7.40 -15.16 -11.49
CA LYS A 29 7.68 -16.61 -11.63
C LYS A 29 7.18 -17.45 -10.43
N GLY A 30 6.03 -17.09 -9.86
CA GLY A 30 5.43 -17.80 -8.73
C GLY A 30 5.96 -17.37 -7.35
N GLU A 31 6.93 -16.46 -7.29
CA GLU A 31 7.42 -15.88 -6.04
C GLU A 31 6.77 -14.51 -5.79
N ASN A 32 6.30 -14.28 -4.56
CA ASN A 32 5.80 -12.98 -4.15
C ASN A 32 6.97 -12.08 -3.81
N ILE A 33 7.23 -11.07 -4.65
CA ILE A 33 8.37 -10.16 -4.52
C ILE A 33 8.01 -8.86 -3.80
N LEU A 34 6.73 -8.47 -3.79
CA LEU A 34 6.22 -7.35 -3.02
C LEU A 34 4.98 -7.83 -2.26
N LEU A 35 5.14 -7.99 -0.95
CA LEU A 35 4.26 -8.79 -0.09
C LEU A 35 3.05 -8.01 0.42
N ASP A 36 1.92 -8.69 0.58
CA ASP A 36 0.85 -8.27 1.48
C ASP A 36 1.14 -8.73 2.92
N GLY A 37 0.82 -7.92 3.90
CA GLY A 37 0.93 -8.34 5.31
C GLY A 37 0.00 -9.51 5.67
N GLY A 38 -1.10 -9.69 4.94
CA GLY A 38 -2.09 -10.74 5.21
C GLY A 38 -2.96 -10.45 6.42
N SER A 39 -3.59 -11.49 6.98
CA SER A 39 -4.56 -11.35 8.09
C SER A 39 -4.11 -11.91 9.42
N TYR A 40 -3.14 -12.83 9.44
CA TYR A 40 -2.60 -13.55 10.59
C TYR A 40 -3.68 -14.31 11.41
N LYS A 41 -4.24 -13.69 12.47
CA LYS A 41 -5.24 -14.30 13.35
C LYS A 41 -6.32 -13.30 13.76
N TYR A 42 -7.55 -13.77 13.84
CA TYR A 42 -8.66 -12.96 14.38
C TYR A 42 -8.62 -12.82 15.91
N ASN A 43 -8.06 -13.80 16.61
CA ASN A 43 -7.94 -13.78 18.07
C ASN A 43 -6.45 -13.89 18.43
N THR A 44 -5.83 -12.76 18.71
CA THR A 44 -4.42 -12.62 19.06
C THR A 44 -4.20 -11.35 19.87
N GLU A 45 -2.95 -11.03 20.21
CA GLU A 45 -2.60 -9.78 20.89
C GLU A 45 -3.06 -8.55 20.09
N LYS A 46 -3.56 -7.53 20.77
CA LYS A 46 -4.09 -6.29 20.16
C LYS A 46 -3.12 -5.65 19.16
N LYS A 47 -1.81 -5.70 19.44
CA LYS A 47 -0.79 -5.14 18.53
C LYS A 47 -0.79 -5.81 17.16
N TYR A 48 -0.97 -7.14 17.09
CA TYR A 48 -1.03 -7.86 15.82
C TYR A 48 -2.35 -7.64 15.09
N ILE A 49 -3.46 -7.56 15.84
CA ILE A 49 -4.76 -7.19 15.24
C ILE A 49 -4.65 -5.81 14.60
N LYS A 50 -4.09 -4.83 15.32
CA LYS A 50 -3.90 -3.48 14.80
C LYS A 50 -3.02 -3.47 13.56
N TYR A 51 -1.88 -4.16 13.60
CA TYR A 51 -0.92 -4.22 12.50
C TYR A 51 -1.53 -4.85 11.24
N PHE A 52 -1.99 -6.11 11.33
CA PHE A 52 -2.47 -6.86 10.17
C PHE A 52 -3.80 -6.39 9.59
N MET A 53 -4.61 -5.68 10.35
CA MET A 53 -5.83 -5.03 9.84
C MET A 53 -5.58 -3.59 9.38
N GLY A 54 -4.53 -2.96 9.88
CA GLY A 54 -4.18 -1.57 9.64
C GLY A 54 -3.44 -1.36 8.34
N THR A 55 -3.32 -0.11 7.95
CA THR A 55 -2.62 0.30 6.72
C THR A 55 -1.11 -0.03 6.78
N GLU A 56 -0.54 -0.12 7.97
CA GLU A 56 0.90 -0.37 8.18
C GLU A 56 1.39 -1.69 7.56
N SER A 57 0.54 -2.71 7.44
CA SER A 57 0.92 -4.01 6.86
C SER A 57 0.74 -4.10 5.34
N HIS A 58 0.40 -3.01 4.69
CA HIS A 58 0.08 -3.00 3.26
C HIS A 58 0.96 -2.02 2.46
N ASN A 59 1.15 -2.32 1.17
CA ASN A 59 1.95 -1.50 0.24
C ASN A 59 1.12 -0.32 -0.27
N THR A 60 0.89 0.66 0.58
CA THR A 60 0.07 1.84 0.31
C THR A 60 0.55 3.05 1.12
N ILE A 61 -0.27 4.08 1.25
CA ILE A 61 0.10 5.32 1.95
C ILE A 61 -0.51 5.37 3.35
N MET A 62 0.30 5.82 4.32
CA MET A 62 -0.13 6.33 5.63
C MET A 62 0.10 7.84 5.72
N LEU A 63 -0.64 8.51 6.59
CA LEU A 63 -0.32 9.86 7.06
C LEU A 63 0.20 9.76 8.50
N ASP A 64 1.47 10.11 8.73
CA ASP A 64 2.22 9.79 9.95
C ASP A 64 2.11 8.29 10.30
N ASN A 65 1.50 7.94 11.43
CA ASN A 65 1.22 6.56 11.85
C ASN A 65 -0.29 6.26 11.87
N LEU A 66 -1.05 6.91 10.99
CA LEU A 66 -2.51 6.81 10.95
C LEU A 66 -2.99 5.98 9.77
N ASP A 67 -3.96 5.12 10.04
CA ASP A 67 -4.58 4.26 9.03
C ASP A 67 -5.50 5.06 8.10
N GLN A 68 -5.76 4.54 6.89
CA GLN A 68 -6.69 5.13 5.92
C GLN A 68 -8.12 5.30 6.46
N MET A 69 -8.48 4.52 7.48
CA MET A 69 -9.77 4.52 8.17
C MET A 69 -9.54 4.59 9.69
N LEU A 70 -10.49 5.11 10.44
CA LEU A 70 -10.40 5.15 11.90
C LEU A 70 -10.73 3.77 12.48
N LYS A 71 -9.76 3.15 13.17
CA LYS A 71 -9.94 1.85 13.82
C LYS A 71 -10.80 1.97 15.07
N GLY A 72 -11.89 1.21 15.09
CA GLY A 72 -12.73 0.99 16.26
C GLY A 72 -12.38 -0.30 17.01
N GLU A 73 -13.28 -0.73 17.89
CA GLU A 73 -13.12 -1.97 18.64
C GLU A 73 -13.23 -3.20 17.73
N ARG A 74 -12.46 -4.23 18.03
CA ARG A 74 -12.44 -5.52 17.32
C ARG A 74 -12.29 -5.35 15.80
N PHE A 75 -13.35 -5.63 15.03
CA PHE A 75 -13.37 -5.61 13.56
C PHE A 75 -14.08 -4.37 13.01
N VAL A 76 -14.33 -3.35 13.84
CA VAL A 76 -15.06 -2.16 13.41
C VAL A 76 -14.08 -1.14 12.83
N TRP A 77 -14.45 -0.60 11.68
CA TRP A 77 -13.83 0.56 11.07
C TRP A 77 -14.87 1.69 10.96
N TYR A 78 -14.42 2.91 11.21
CA TYR A 78 -15.19 4.13 10.96
C TYR A 78 -14.52 4.90 9.81
N ASN A 79 -15.25 5.82 9.20
CA ASN A 79 -14.71 6.67 8.14
C ASN A 79 -14.10 5.85 6.99
N TRP A 80 -14.90 4.92 6.45
CA TRP A 80 -14.41 3.97 5.47
C TRP A 80 -13.83 4.64 4.24
N SER A 81 -12.65 4.20 3.84
CA SER A 81 -12.05 4.58 2.57
C SER A 81 -12.92 4.07 1.41
N GLN A 82 -13.09 4.87 0.35
CA GLN A 82 -13.98 4.55 -0.75
C GLN A 82 -13.30 4.86 -2.09
N ALA A 83 -13.24 3.88 -2.97
CA ALA A 83 -12.82 4.13 -4.35
C ALA A 83 -13.80 5.11 -5.02
N LEU A 84 -13.26 6.16 -5.59
CA LEU A 84 -13.98 7.18 -6.34
C LEU A 84 -13.93 6.90 -7.83
N ASP A 85 -12.73 6.52 -8.31
CA ASP A 85 -12.47 6.21 -9.71
C ASP A 85 -11.32 5.22 -9.83
N ALA A 86 -11.35 4.40 -10.89
CA ALA A 86 -10.25 3.50 -11.25
C ALA A 86 -10.25 3.23 -12.75
N SER A 87 -9.08 3.28 -13.36
CA SER A 87 -8.88 2.95 -14.77
C SER A 87 -7.65 2.07 -14.95
N LEU A 88 -7.74 1.15 -15.92
CA LEU A 88 -6.62 0.34 -16.38
C LEU A 88 -6.57 0.40 -17.91
N TYR A 89 -5.45 0.84 -18.43
CA TYR A 89 -5.24 0.92 -19.87
C TYR A 89 -3.81 0.57 -20.23
N GLU A 90 -3.55 0.36 -21.49
CA GLU A 90 -2.21 0.04 -21.99
C GLU A 90 -1.77 0.99 -23.10
N THR A 91 -0.46 1.15 -23.19
CA THR A 91 0.26 1.78 -24.29
C THR A 91 1.11 0.72 -25.02
N GLU A 92 1.82 1.11 -26.05
CA GLU A 92 2.76 0.19 -26.72
C GLU A 92 3.81 -0.38 -25.76
N ILE A 93 4.26 0.40 -24.76
CA ILE A 93 5.40 0.07 -23.89
C ILE A 93 5.03 -0.20 -22.43
N SER A 94 3.78 0.05 -22.00
CA SER A 94 3.40 -0.05 -20.59
C SER A 94 1.94 -0.44 -20.39
N TYR A 95 1.66 -1.07 -19.24
CA TYR A 95 0.34 -1.13 -18.62
C TYR A 95 0.26 -0.03 -17.56
N ILE A 96 -0.85 0.70 -17.49
CA ILE A 96 -1.03 1.83 -16.60
C ILE A 96 -2.33 1.67 -15.83
N PHE A 97 -2.23 1.68 -14.51
CA PHE A 97 -3.36 1.78 -13.60
C PHE A 97 -3.38 3.19 -12.97
N GLU A 98 -4.56 3.76 -12.85
CA GLU A 98 -4.81 4.98 -12.09
C GLU A 98 -6.03 4.75 -11.20
N GLY A 99 -5.91 5.11 -9.92
CA GLY A 99 -6.99 4.97 -8.95
C GLY A 99 -7.06 6.17 -8.01
N LYS A 100 -8.29 6.56 -7.65
CA LYS A 100 -8.58 7.59 -6.65
C LYS A 100 -9.43 7.01 -5.54
N VAL A 101 -9.04 7.26 -4.30
CA VAL A 101 -9.70 6.78 -3.09
C VAL A 101 -9.88 7.93 -2.10
N ALA A 102 -11.12 8.19 -1.68
CA ALA A 102 -11.38 9.02 -0.51
C ALA A 102 -10.95 8.25 0.75
N CYS A 103 -10.05 8.80 1.55
CA CYS A 103 -9.52 8.17 2.75
C CYS A 103 -9.15 9.22 3.79
N PHE A 104 -8.80 8.79 5.02
CA PHE A 104 -8.44 9.69 6.12
C PHE A 104 -9.51 10.74 6.43
N SER A 105 -10.80 10.48 6.13
CA SER A 105 -11.89 11.46 6.28
C SER A 105 -12.15 11.89 7.73
N TYR A 106 -11.57 11.20 8.70
CA TYR A 106 -11.57 11.58 10.12
C TYR A 106 -10.52 12.66 10.46
N LEU A 107 -9.58 12.95 9.55
CA LEU A 107 -8.58 14.02 9.69
C LEU A 107 -9.02 15.32 8.99
N GLY A 108 -9.89 15.22 7.99
CA GLY A 108 -10.38 16.35 7.21
C GLY A 108 -11.30 15.90 6.10
N LYS A 109 -12.03 16.86 5.54
CA LYS A 109 -12.89 16.60 4.38
C LYS A 109 -12.04 16.50 3.12
N ASP A 110 -12.51 15.68 2.18
CA ASP A 110 -12.01 15.62 0.80
C ASP A 110 -10.53 15.22 0.67
N ILE A 111 -9.97 14.49 1.65
CA ILE A 111 -8.64 13.92 1.52
C ILE A 111 -8.73 12.74 0.56
N ILE A 112 -8.00 12.82 -0.56
CA ILE A 112 -8.02 11.85 -1.64
C ILE A 112 -6.61 11.32 -1.87
N HIS A 113 -6.46 10.01 -1.85
CA HIS A 113 -5.27 9.32 -2.30
C HIS A 113 -5.43 8.96 -3.78
N TYR A 114 -4.59 9.52 -4.63
CA TYR A 114 -4.41 9.14 -6.02
C TYR A 114 -3.16 8.28 -6.13
N ARG A 115 -3.28 7.14 -6.80
CA ARG A 115 -2.15 6.26 -7.16
C ARG A 115 -2.15 5.98 -8.64
N LYS A 116 -0.99 6.22 -9.28
CA LYS A 116 -0.69 5.78 -10.64
C LYS A 116 0.41 4.73 -10.59
N LEU A 117 0.16 3.58 -11.21
CA LEU A 117 1.16 2.52 -11.37
C LEU A 117 1.41 2.28 -12.86
N ILE A 118 2.67 2.38 -13.26
CA ILE A 118 3.13 2.13 -14.63
C ILE A 118 4.01 0.89 -14.61
N LYS A 119 3.57 -0.20 -15.23
CA LYS A 119 4.38 -1.42 -15.45
C LYS A 119 4.93 -1.42 -16.86
N ARG A 120 6.25 -1.41 -17.01
CA ARG A 120 6.93 -1.53 -18.31
C ARG A 120 6.73 -2.96 -18.89
N LYS A 121 6.31 -3.08 -20.16
CA LYS A 121 5.96 -4.39 -20.75
C LYS A 121 7.15 -5.35 -20.85
N ASN A 122 8.30 -4.83 -21.25
CA ASN A 122 9.50 -5.64 -21.54
C ASN A 122 10.58 -5.55 -20.45
N GLU A 123 10.27 -4.94 -19.31
CA GLU A 123 11.20 -4.73 -18.21
C GLU A 123 10.54 -5.15 -16.90
N LEU A 124 11.32 -5.60 -15.94
CA LEU A 124 10.85 -5.87 -14.57
C LEU A 124 10.89 -4.58 -13.75
N VAL A 125 10.18 -3.55 -14.26
CA VAL A 125 10.16 -2.20 -13.70
C VAL A 125 8.72 -1.74 -13.52
N TRP A 126 8.43 -1.20 -12.34
CA TRP A 126 7.20 -0.52 -11.98
C TRP A 126 7.52 0.90 -11.51
N ILE A 127 6.76 1.86 -11.93
CA ILE A 127 6.84 3.25 -11.45
C ILE A 127 5.53 3.55 -10.75
N CYS A 128 5.61 3.87 -9.46
CA CYS A 128 4.46 4.23 -8.64
C CYS A 128 4.51 5.70 -8.30
N VAL A 129 3.43 6.42 -8.57
CA VAL A 129 3.25 7.80 -8.17
C VAL A 129 2.05 7.86 -7.24
N ASP A 130 2.26 8.34 -6.02
CA ASP A 130 1.23 8.60 -5.04
C ASP A 130 1.09 10.09 -4.79
N ILE A 131 -0.15 10.57 -4.77
CA ILE A 131 -0.48 11.96 -4.44
C ILE A 131 -1.59 11.95 -3.39
N ILE A 132 -1.45 12.77 -2.34
CA ILE A 132 -2.52 13.01 -1.37
C ILE A 132 -3.03 14.43 -1.54
N GLU A 133 -4.22 14.55 -2.12
CA GLU A 133 -4.94 15.81 -2.23
C GLU A 133 -5.48 16.21 -0.84
N HIS A 134 -5.37 17.48 -0.48
CA HIS A 134 -5.84 18.07 0.79
C HIS A 134 -5.23 17.45 2.07
N LYS A 135 -4.02 16.90 1.96
CA LYS A 135 -3.26 16.41 3.12
C LYS A 135 -3.05 17.54 4.14
N PRO A 136 -3.26 17.31 5.46
CA PRO A 136 -2.87 18.29 6.48
C PRO A 136 -1.37 18.61 6.39
N ASN A 137 -1.03 19.91 6.27
CA ASN A 137 0.34 20.36 5.96
C ASN A 137 1.41 19.90 6.97
N ALA A 138 1.03 19.71 8.24
CA ALA A 138 1.97 19.29 9.28
C ALA A 138 2.34 17.79 9.20
N MET A 139 1.55 16.99 8.50
CA MET A 139 1.68 15.52 8.50
C MET A 139 2.65 15.05 7.41
N PHE A 140 3.40 14.01 7.73
CA PHE A 140 4.19 13.28 6.77
C PHE A 140 3.31 12.33 5.95
N MET A 141 3.52 12.29 4.65
CA MET A 141 3.10 11.22 3.76
C MET A 141 4.15 10.11 3.82
N ARG A 142 3.72 8.88 4.11
CA ARG A 142 4.57 7.69 4.23
C ARG A 142 4.10 6.65 3.23
N GLN A 143 4.96 6.30 2.29
CA GLN A 143 4.74 5.20 1.36
C GLN A 143 5.44 3.95 1.90
N LEU A 144 4.70 2.84 1.98
CA LEU A 144 5.13 1.60 2.59
C LEU A 144 5.30 0.51 1.53
N TRP A 145 6.38 -0.27 1.65
CA TRP A 145 6.68 -1.41 0.81
C TRP A 145 7.17 -2.58 1.66
N HIS A 146 6.61 -3.77 1.44
CA HIS A 146 6.98 -4.99 2.17
C HIS A 146 7.61 -6.00 1.23
N THR A 147 8.80 -6.50 1.57
CA THR A 147 9.52 -7.44 0.71
C THR A 147 10.49 -8.31 1.49
N ASN A 148 10.71 -9.55 1.01
CA ASN A 148 11.84 -10.39 1.37
C ASN A 148 12.76 -10.66 0.16
N CYS A 149 12.44 -10.08 -1.00
CA CYS A 149 13.23 -10.24 -2.21
C CYS A 149 14.49 -9.38 -2.13
N LYS A 150 15.65 -10.05 -2.12
CA LYS A 150 16.96 -9.37 -2.03
C LYS A 150 17.35 -8.62 -3.32
N ASN A 151 16.77 -9.02 -4.44
CA ASN A 151 17.05 -8.46 -5.76
C ASN A 151 16.05 -7.37 -6.14
N LEU A 152 15.23 -6.90 -5.21
CA LEU A 152 14.27 -5.83 -5.44
C LEU A 152 14.90 -4.49 -5.03
N ASP A 153 15.10 -3.61 -6.01
CA ASP A 153 15.51 -2.23 -5.80
C ASP A 153 14.27 -1.33 -5.75
N ILE A 154 14.14 -0.56 -4.68
CA ILE A 154 13.06 0.42 -4.47
C ILE A 154 13.67 1.78 -4.21
N ASN A 155 13.50 2.69 -5.15
CA ASN A 155 14.13 4.00 -5.12
C ASN A 155 13.10 5.12 -5.34
N ALA A 156 13.10 6.11 -4.45
CA ALA A 156 12.37 7.36 -4.62
C ALA A 156 13.38 8.50 -4.79
N GLU A 157 13.39 9.12 -5.95
CA GLU A 157 14.36 10.15 -6.31
C GLU A 157 14.30 11.34 -5.35
N GLY A 158 15.44 11.67 -4.75
CA GLY A 158 15.57 12.78 -3.80
C GLY A 158 15.03 12.52 -2.39
N LEU A 159 14.51 11.32 -2.11
CA LEU A 159 13.99 10.96 -0.80
C LEU A 159 14.80 9.84 -0.16
N ASN A 160 15.02 9.95 1.14
CA ASN A 160 15.61 8.87 1.93
C ASN A 160 14.53 7.86 2.32
N TYR A 161 14.93 6.61 2.47
CA TYR A 161 14.08 5.56 3.02
C TYR A 161 14.69 4.95 4.28
N SER A 162 13.86 4.35 5.10
CA SER A 162 14.27 3.52 6.22
C SER A 162 13.77 2.10 6.01
N ILE A 163 14.53 1.11 6.50
CA ILE A 163 14.13 -0.29 6.50
C ILE A 163 13.98 -0.72 7.95
N LYS A 164 12.87 -1.33 8.27
CA LYS A 164 12.63 -1.98 9.57
C LYS A 164 12.14 -3.40 9.37
N GLU A 165 12.40 -4.27 10.34
CA GLU A 165 11.82 -5.60 10.38
C GLU A 165 10.36 -5.51 10.81
N ASN A 166 9.48 -6.17 10.08
CA ASN A 166 8.07 -6.30 10.39
C ASN A 166 7.57 -7.72 10.04
N TYR A 167 6.29 -7.94 9.86
CA TYR A 167 5.70 -9.26 9.66
C TYR A 167 4.81 -9.32 8.43
N CYS A 168 4.78 -10.50 7.79
CA CYS A 168 3.76 -10.91 6.84
C CYS A 168 3.16 -12.26 7.26
N ALA A 169 1.95 -12.57 6.82
CA ALA A 169 1.21 -13.77 7.18
C ALA A 169 0.54 -14.37 5.95
N ASN A 170 1.29 -15.17 5.20
CA ASN A 170 0.80 -15.86 4.01
C ASN A 170 -0.26 -16.93 4.33
N TYR A 171 -0.26 -17.43 5.57
CA TYR A 171 -1.21 -18.44 6.05
C TYR A 171 -1.80 -18.03 7.40
N TYR A 172 -3.06 -18.40 7.63
CA TYR A 172 -3.71 -18.16 8.91
C TYR A 172 -2.94 -18.79 10.07
N GLY A 173 -2.63 -17.99 11.06
CA GLY A 173 -1.93 -18.42 12.26
C GLY A 173 -0.41 -18.46 12.17
N ILE A 174 0.16 -18.25 11.00
CA ILE A 174 1.61 -18.24 10.78
C ILE A 174 2.00 -16.81 10.36
N LYS A 175 2.98 -16.25 11.05
CA LYS A 175 3.60 -14.97 10.65
C LYS A 175 5.10 -15.16 10.48
N GLU A 176 5.63 -14.53 9.47
CA GLU A 176 7.04 -14.54 9.11
C GLU A 176 7.59 -13.12 9.14
N LYS A 177 8.89 -12.99 9.32
CA LYS A 177 9.55 -11.68 9.24
C LYS A 177 9.62 -11.21 7.80
N CYS A 178 9.40 -9.93 7.59
CA CYS A 178 9.65 -9.26 6.32
C CYS A 178 10.29 -7.89 6.55
N ASN A 179 10.92 -7.34 5.51
CA ASN A 179 11.40 -5.98 5.51
C ASN A 179 10.28 -5.04 5.12
N GLU A 180 10.05 -4.02 5.92
CA GLU A 180 9.22 -2.87 5.59
C GLU A 180 10.13 -1.70 5.22
N ILE A 181 9.99 -1.22 4.00
CA ILE A 181 10.69 -0.04 3.48
C ILE A 181 9.71 1.13 3.58
N VAL A 182 10.13 2.18 4.25
CA VAL A 182 9.33 3.39 4.48
C VAL A 182 9.99 4.57 3.81
N ILE A 183 9.33 5.15 2.82
CA ILE A 183 9.70 6.42 2.18
C ILE A 183 8.79 7.49 2.73
N GLN A 184 9.31 8.63 3.19
CA GLN A 184 8.48 9.68 3.77
C GLN A 184 8.87 11.07 3.31
N THR A 185 7.87 11.94 3.17
CA THR A 185 8.02 13.35 2.84
C THR A 185 6.95 14.20 3.51
N LYS A 186 7.18 15.52 3.62
CA LYS A 186 6.14 16.51 3.94
C LYS A 186 5.37 16.97 2.72
N ASP A 187 5.87 16.71 1.53
CA ASP A 187 5.18 17.01 0.29
C ASP A 187 3.94 16.15 0.10
N ASN A 188 3.15 16.46 -0.89
CA ASN A 188 1.92 15.74 -1.20
C ASN A 188 2.11 14.63 -2.23
N GLU A 189 3.34 14.43 -2.73
CA GLU A 189 3.66 13.48 -3.79
C GLU A 189 4.89 12.64 -3.41
N ILE A 190 4.85 11.34 -3.71
CA ILE A 190 5.99 10.43 -3.72
C ILE A 190 5.99 9.67 -5.05
N LYS A 191 7.10 9.73 -5.77
CA LYS A 191 7.34 8.91 -6.96
C LYS A 191 8.42 7.88 -6.67
N THR A 192 8.10 6.62 -6.87
CA THR A 192 9.00 5.50 -6.60
C THR A 192 9.18 4.63 -7.83
N THR A 193 10.40 4.23 -8.11
CA THR A 193 10.74 3.20 -9.09
C THR A 193 11.06 1.90 -8.36
N ILE A 194 10.38 0.83 -8.74
CA ILE A 194 10.58 -0.53 -8.23
C ILE A 194 11.17 -1.33 -9.37
N ARG A 195 12.32 -1.97 -9.16
CA ARG A 195 13.02 -2.76 -10.18
C ARG A 195 13.45 -4.09 -9.60
N LEU A 196 13.15 -5.19 -10.29
CA LEU A 196 13.74 -6.49 -10.02
C LEU A 196 15.01 -6.64 -10.87
N ILE A 197 16.15 -6.87 -10.18
CA ILE A 197 17.51 -6.94 -10.75
C ILE A 197 17.86 -8.40 -11.07
#